data_dd54d3083bb0c853ba9b0aab4e9be346
#
_entry.id   dd54d3083bb0c853ba9b0aab4e9be346
#
_cell.length_a   1.000
_cell.length_b   1.000
_cell.length_c   1.000
_cell.angle_alpha   90.00
_cell.angle_beta   90.00
_cell.angle_gamma   90.00
#
_symmetry.space_group_name_H-M   'P 1'
#
loop_
_entity.id
_entity.type
_entity.pdbx_description
1 polymer ?
#
loop_
_entity_poly.entity_id
_entity_poly.type
_entity_poly.pdbx_seq_one_letter_code
_entity_poly.pdbx_strand_id
1 'polypeptide(L)'
;MHQIISTPDPYILILTGAGLLIALVAWLPLALKRLPLSLPVVCIAIGVVIFSLPGVTLRPLPITYPEVTERFTEIVVIIALMGAGLKLDRPFGWAKWNITWRLLAVTMPLGILAITAIGGWWLGLSWVAALLLAASLAPTDPVLASDVQVGPPKSGEEDEVRFGLTSEAGLNDGFAFPFVHLAIALGLAATTGEPWAAQWLLYNVLWEIFAGVLGGWLIGRLFGWLTFHVPADTRLSKTGDGLIAISATFISYGVAEILHCYGFLAVFVTALTLRRSHRDHEFNRQMHDLTEQVERLAMMVLLLLFGGALVSGVLLPLQWIDVAAAIVILLVVRPLGGLIALKGFRASQSEKRMIAFFGIRGVGSFYYLAYGLNHLEIDEGARLWAIVGLVALLSILLHGLTVTPAMRMLDRRHGRNPDGADRSIP
;
A
#
# COMPACT_ATOMS: atom_id res chain seq x y z
N MET A 1 -2.02 34.65 42.08
CA MET A 1 -1.29 33.41 41.82
C MET A 1 -2.22 32.32 41.22
N HIS A 2 -3.15 32.70 40.30
CA HIS A 2 -4.18 31.81 39.71
C HIS A 2 -4.25 31.87 38.18
N GLN A 3 -3.13 32.17 37.45
CA GLN A 3 -3.12 32.30 36.03
C GLN A 3 -2.04 31.42 35.30
N ILE A 4 -1.65 30.30 35.87
CA ILE A 4 -0.55 29.46 35.27
C ILE A 4 -1.08 28.18 34.58
N ILE A 5 -2.38 27.92 34.63
CA ILE A 5 -2.94 26.78 33.86
C ILE A 5 -4.06 27.31 32.97
N SER A 6 -3.70 28.14 31.98
CA SER A 6 -4.52 28.29 30.79
C SER A 6 -4.44 27.00 29.98
N THR A 7 -5.58 26.49 29.51
CA THR A 7 -5.58 25.38 28.55
C THR A 7 -4.60 25.71 27.43
N PRO A 8 -3.63 24.83 27.13
CA PRO A 8 -2.63 25.10 26.09
C PRO A 8 -3.32 25.40 24.76
N ASP A 9 -2.79 26.36 24.01
CA ASP A 9 -3.28 26.68 22.68
C ASP A 9 -3.32 25.39 21.82
N PRO A 10 -4.47 25.03 21.20
CA PRO A 10 -4.57 23.86 20.34
C PRO A 10 -3.49 23.80 19.25
N TYR A 11 -3.07 24.95 18.70
CA TYR A 11 -1.97 25.01 17.75
C TYR A 11 -0.64 24.50 18.36
N ILE A 12 -0.32 24.93 19.57
CA ILE A 12 0.91 24.49 20.26
C ILE A 12 0.86 23.00 20.58
N LEU A 13 -0.31 22.46 20.94
CA LEU A 13 -0.50 21.03 21.16
C LEU A 13 -0.29 20.23 19.87
N ILE A 14 -0.84 20.69 18.75
CA ILE A 14 -0.66 20.06 17.43
C ILE A 14 0.82 20.09 17.02
N LEU A 15 1.49 21.25 17.16
CA LEU A 15 2.90 21.38 16.82
C LEU A 15 3.80 20.48 17.68
N THR A 16 3.53 20.42 18.98
CA THR A 16 4.26 19.54 19.90
C THR A 16 4.00 18.08 19.58
N GLY A 17 2.75 17.70 19.29
CA GLY A 17 2.37 16.37 18.88
C GLY A 17 3.04 15.94 17.57
N ALA A 18 3.10 16.84 16.58
CA ALA A 18 3.80 16.60 15.32
C ALA A 18 5.31 16.38 15.56
N GLY A 19 5.95 17.20 16.40
CA GLY A 19 7.36 17.00 16.76
C GLY A 19 7.62 15.67 17.46
N LEU A 20 6.76 15.29 18.41
CA LEU A 20 6.84 13.99 19.08
C LEU A 20 6.63 12.83 18.10
N LEU A 21 5.69 12.96 17.16
CA LEU A 21 5.46 11.96 16.14
C LEU A 21 6.70 11.77 15.25
N ILE A 22 7.30 12.86 14.76
CA ILE A 22 8.52 12.79 13.94
C ILE A 22 9.66 12.13 14.72
N ALA A 23 9.86 12.52 16.00
CA ALA A 23 10.85 11.89 16.86
C ALA A 23 10.59 10.39 17.06
N LEU A 24 9.32 10.00 17.23
CA LEU A 24 8.89 8.62 17.37
C LEU A 24 9.20 7.81 16.08
N VAL A 25 8.88 8.38 14.91
CA VAL A 25 9.18 7.78 13.59
C VAL A 25 10.67 7.47 13.46
N ALA A 26 11.52 8.38 13.88
CA ALA A 26 12.96 8.23 13.78
C ALA A 26 13.53 7.20 14.79
N TRP A 27 13.00 7.20 16.01
CA TRP A 27 13.57 6.43 17.12
C TRP A 27 12.94 5.04 17.31
N LEU A 28 11.64 4.90 17.06
CA LEU A 28 10.90 3.67 17.34
C LEU A 28 11.42 2.44 16.59
N PRO A 29 11.84 2.52 15.31
CA PRO A 29 12.44 1.37 14.61
C PRO A 29 13.68 0.83 15.33
N LEU A 30 14.49 1.72 15.94
CA LEU A 30 15.67 1.32 16.70
C LEU A 30 15.29 0.61 18.01
N ALA A 31 14.26 1.13 18.70
CA ALA A 31 13.76 0.54 19.94
C ALA A 31 13.08 -0.83 19.70
N LEU A 32 12.37 -0.97 18.58
CA LEU A 32 11.63 -2.20 18.24
C LEU A 32 12.51 -3.32 17.66
N LYS A 33 13.77 -3.07 17.25
CA LYS A 33 14.68 -4.11 16.70
C LYS A 33 14.74 -5.38 17.55
N ARG A 34 14.54 -5.27 18.86
CA ARG A 34 14.62 -6.38 19.84
C ARG A 34 13.26 -6.93 20.27
N LEU A 35 12.16 -6.27 19.91
CA LEU A 35 10.82 -6.65 20.32
C LEU A 35 10.07 -7.31 19.14
N PRO A 36 9.20 -8.29 19.41
CA PRO A 36 8.36 -8.92 18.39
C PRO A 36 7.14 -8.04 18.04
N LEU A 37 7.31 -6.73 17.99
CA LEU A 37 6.26 -5.76 17.71
C LEU A 37 6.63 -5.00 16.44
N SER A 38 5.70 -4.95 15.50
CA SER A 38 5.86 -4.15 14.29
C SER A 38 5.52 -2.68 14.56
N LEU A 39 6.20 -1.78 13.87
CA LEU A 39 5.96 -0.35 13.92
C LEU A 39 4.47 0.02 13.68
N PRO A 40 3.76 -0.56 12.68
CA PRO A 40 2.35 -0.31 12.46
C PRO A 40 1.46 -0.58 13.67
N VAL A 41 1.67 -1.69 14.37
CA VAL A 41 0.89 -2.05 15.57
C VAL A 41 1.06 -1.02 16.67
N VAL A 42 2.28 -0.56 16.89
CA VAL A 42 2.57 0.47 17.92
C VAL A 42 1.91 1.80 17.56
N CYS A 43 1.92 2.20 16.29
CA CYS A 43 1.28 3.44 15.85
C CYS A 43 -0.24 3.42 16.05
N ILE A 44 -0.89 2.29 15.72
CA ILE A 44 -2.32 2.12 15.97
C ILE A 44 -2.61 2.20 17.46
N ALA A 45 -1.81 1.53 18.31
CA ALA A 45 -1.99 1.57 19.76
C ALA A 45 -1.81 2.99 20.32
N ILE A 46 -0.83 3.76 19.84
CA ILE A 46 -0.64 5.16 20.23
C ILE A 46 -1.85 5.99 19.79
N GLY A 47 -2.37 5.78 18.58
CA GLY A 47 -3.59 6.43 18.11
C GLY A 47 -4.79 6.13 19.01
N VAL A 48 -5.01 4.87 19.37
CA VAL A 48 -6.04 4.47 20.34
C VAL A 48 -5.89 5.23 21.65
N VAL A 49 -4.67 5.31 22.21
CA VAL A 49 -4.41 6.01 23.46
C VAL A 49 -4.71 7.51 23.34
N ILE A 50 -4.16 8.18 22.31
CA ILE A 50 -4.33 9.63 22.11
C ILE A 50 -5.80 10.00 21.98
N PHE A 51 -6.53 9.30 21.10
CA PHE A 51 -7.95 9.62 20.84
C PHE A 51 -8.91 9.13 21.94
N SER A 52 -8.41 8.36 22.93
CA SER A 52 -9.15 8.03 24.14
C SER A 52 -8.96 9.07 25.26
N LEU A 53 -8.04 10.03 25.10
CA LEU A 53 -7.77 11.04 26.15
C LEU A 53 -8.95 12.03 26.29
N PRO A 54 -9.29 12.41 27.52
CA PRO A 54 -10.28 13.46 27.78
C PRO A 54 -9.83 14.77 27.11
N GLY A 55 -10.74 15.43 26.38
CA GLY A 55 -10.46 16.70 25.70
C GLY A 55 -10.08 16.58 24.23
N VAL A 56 -9.79 15.38 23.70
CA VAL A 56 -9.64 15.14 22.27
C VAL A 56 -11.02 14.95 21.65
N THR A 57 -11.48 15.98 20.92
CA THR A 57 -12.82 15.99 20.30
C THR A 57 -12.81 15.53 18.85
N LEU A 58 -11.65 15.51 18.21
CA LEU A 58 -11.50 15.06 16.84
C LEU A 58 -11.82 13.56 16.72
N ARG A 59 -12.74 13.23 15.85
CA ARG A 59 -13.09 11.84 15.49
C ARG A 59 -12.73 11.57 14.03
N PRO A 60 -11.60 10.93 13.74
CA PRO A 60 -11.10 10.73 12.38
C PRO A 60 -11.84 9.57 11.69
N LEU A 61 -13.16 9.66 11.59
CA LEU A 61 -13.96 8.67 10.89
C LEU A 61 -13.93 8.94 9.39
N PRO A 62 -13.63 7.94 8.55
CA PRO A 62 -13.63 8.09 7.10
C PRO A 62 -14.94 8.61 6.53
N ILE A 63 -16.06 8.19 7.10
CA ILE A 63 -17.40 8.65 6.69
C ILE A 63 -17.62 10.15 6.98
N THR A 64 -17.01 10.66 8.05
CA THR A 64 -17.14 12.07 8.40
C THR A 64 -16.28 12.97 7.51
N TYR A 65 -15.15 12.44 7.04
CA TYR A 65 -14.17 13.16 6.23
C TYR A 65 -13.82 12.38 4.95
N PRO A 66 -14.80 12.11 4.05
CA PRO A 66 -14.59 11.19 2.93
C PRO A 66 -13.51 11.68 1.95
N GLU A 67 -13.55 12.95 1.54
CA GLU A 67 -12.56 13.53 0.62
C GLU A 67 -11.16 13.60 1.25
N VAL A 68 -11.06 13.97 2.53
CA VAL A 68 -9.77 14.02 3.23
C VAL A 68 -9.17 12.62 3.36
N THR A 69 -10.01 11.62 3.64
CA THR A 69 -9.57 10.22 3.72
C THR A 69 -9.05 9.74 2.37
N GLU A 70 -9.79 10.00 1.28
CA GLU A 70 -9.36 9.66 -0.07
C GLU A 70 -8.03 10.32 -0.42
N ARG A 71 -7.94 11.65 -0.33
CA ARG A 71 -6.73 12.40 -0.73
C ARG A 71 -5.52 12.09 0.13
N PHE A 72 -5.71 11.87 1.42
CA PHE A 72 -4.59 11.54 2.29
C PHE A 72 -4.06 10.13 2.04
N THR A 73 -4.95 9.13 1.90
CA THR A 73 -4.55 7.76 1.57
C THR A 73 -3.94 7.66 0.18
N GLU A 74 -4.43 8.42 -0.79
CA GLU A 74 -3.87 8.58 -2.14
C GLU A 74 -2.39 8.99 -2.09
N ILE A 75 -2.09 10.09 -1.37
CA ILE A 75 -0.72 10.60 -1.23
C ILE A 75 0.19 9.53 -0.60
N VAL A 76 -0.28 8.82 0.42
CA VAL A 76 0.49 7.75 1.05
C VAL A 76 0.81 6.64 0.06
N VAL A 77 -0.18 6.20 -0.72
CA VAL A 77 0.00 5.11 -1.70
C VAL A 77 0.96 5.51 -2.82
N ILE A 78 0.84 6.72 -3.40
CA ILE A 78 1.74 7.11 -4.50
C ILE A 78 3.20 7.22 -4.05
N ILE A 79 3.46 7.68 -2.82
CA ILE A 79 4.81 7.72 -2.27
C ILE A 79 5.34 6.29 -2.04
N ALA A 80 4.50 5.40 -1.50
CA ALA A 80 4.83 4.00 -1.29
C ALA A 80 5.17 3.27 -2.61
N LEU A 81 4.41 3.54 -3.68
CA LEU A 81 4.65 2.96 -5.01
C LEU A 81 5.99 3.41 -5.61
N MET A 82 6.36 4.68 -5.42
CA MET A 82 7.69 5.18 -5.79
C MET A 82 8.78 4.43 -5.01
N GLY A 83 8.64 4.33 -3.69
CA GLY A 83 9.57 3.60 -2.82
C GLY A 83 9.74 2.13 -3.22
N ALA A 84 8.63 1.43 -3.46
CA ALA A 84 8.64 0.03 -3.90
C ALA A 84 9.32 -0.16 -5.27
N GLY A 85 9.03 0.73 -6.23
CA GLY A 85 9.64 0.64 -7.56
C GLY A 85 11.13 0.92 -7.58
N LEU A 86 11.62 1.84 -6.72
CA LEU A 86 13.05 2.15 -6.58
C LEU A 86 13.86 1.00 -5.96
N LYS A 87 13.23 0.10 -5.20
CA LYS A 87 13.87 -1.10 -4.61
C LYS A 87 14.16 -2.19 -5.63
N LEU A 88 13.37 -2.28 -6.71
CA LEU A 88 13.41 -3.41 -7.64
C LEU A 88 14.57 -3.32 -8.64
N ASP A 89 15.52 -4.22 -8.51
CA ASP A 89 16.69 -4.31 -9.37
C ASP A 89 16.52 -5.29 -10.54
N ARG A 90 15.59 -6.24 -10.42
CA ARG A 90 15.36 -7.28 -11.43
C ARG A 90 14.89 -6.70 -12.78
N PRO A 91 15.58 -6.98 -13.90
CA PRO A 91 15.16 -6.48 -15.20
C PRO A 91 13.72 -6.91 -15.53
N PHE A 92 12.91 -5.97 -16.02
CA PHE A 92 11.55 -6.24 -16.44
C PHE A 92 11.54 -7.26 -17.60
N GLY A 93 10.60 -8.18 -17.57
CA GLY A 93 10.40 -9.17 -18.62
C GLY A 93 9.50 -10.31 -18.15
N TRP A 94 8.82 -10.93 -19.11
CA TRP A 94 7.84 -11.98 -18.84
C TRP A 94 8.41 -13.15 -18.01
N ALA A 95 9.60 -13.63 -18.38
CA ALA A 95 10.23 -14.76 -17.70
C ALA A 95 10.75 -14.37 -16.30
N LYS A 96 11.36 -13.18 -16.18
CA LYS A 96 11.98 -12.73 -14.93
C LYS A 96 10.95 -12.28 -13.88
N TRP A 97 9.78 -11.82 -14.33
CA TRP A 97 8.67 -11.39 -13.50
C TRP A 97 7.54 -12.42 -13.48
N ASN A 98 7.82 -13.68 -13.79
CA ASN A 98 6.81 -14.74 -13.89
C ASN A 98 5.99 -14.89 -12.58
N ILE A 99 6.64 -14.75 -11.43
CA ILE A 99 5.96 -14.80 -10.13
C ILE A 99 4.92 -13.69 -10.00
N THR A 100 5.32 -12.45 -10.34
CA THR A 100 4.44 -11.27 -10.29
C THR A 100 3.24 -11.44 -11.21
N TRP A 101 3.47 -11.86 -12.45
CA TRP A 101 2.38 -12.08 -13.41
C TRP A 101 1.40 -13.17 -12.96
N ARG A 102 1.89 -14.23 -12.31
CA ARG A 102 1.04 -15.27 -11.74
C ARG A 102 0.18 -14.75 -10.59
N LEU A 103 0.75 -13.95 -9.70
CA LEU A 103 0.02 -13.36 -8.59
C LEU A 103 -1.04 -12.37 -9.08
N LEU A 104 -0.71 -11.52 -10.05
CA LEU A 104 -1.64 -10.56 -10.62
C LEU A 104 -2.73 -11.20 -11.48
N ALA A 105 -2.38 -12.18 -12.32
CA ALA A 105 -3.34 -12.78 -13.25
C ALA A 105 -4.20 -13.89 -12.63
N VAL A 106 -3.77 -14.49 -11.52
CA VAL A 106 -4.48 -15.61 -10.89
C VAL A 106 -4.92 -15.27 -9.47
N THR A 107 -3.99 -14.89 -8.58
CA THR A 107 -4.34 -14.66 -7.17
C THR A 107 -5.30 -13.50 -7.00
N MET A 108 -5.05 -12.38 -7.69
CA MET A 108 -5.87 -11.18 -7.55
C MET A 108 -7.29 -11.39 -8.10
N PRO A 109 -7.53 -11.86 -9.35
CA PRO A 109 -8.87 -12.12 -9.84
C PRO A 109 -9.62 -13.19 -9.05
N LEU A 110 -8.96 -14.29 -8.65
CA LEU A 110 -9.57 -15.30 -7.79
C LEU A 110 -9.96 -14.73 -6.42
N GLY A 111 -9.12 -13.87 -5.86
CA GLY A 111 -9.40 -13.17 -4.61
C GLY A 111 -10.63 -12.26 -4.75
N ILE A 112 -10.69 -11.45 -5.82
CA ILE A 112 -11.83 -10.56 -6.09
C ILE A 112 -13.11 -11.39 -6.26
N LEU A 113 -13.09 -12.44 -7.07
CA LEU A 113 -14.26 -13.31 -7.26
C LEU A 113 -14.73 -13.95 -5.96
N ALA A 114 -13.79 -14.50 -5.17
CA ALA A 114 -14.12 -15.15 -3.90
C ALA A 114 -14.69 -14.16 -2.87
N ILE A 115 -14.08 -12.97 -2.73
CA ILE A 115 -14.56 -11.94 -1.80
C ILE A 115 -15.90 -11.37 -2.25
N THR A 116 -16.11 -11.15 -3.57
CA THR A 116 -17.41 -10.75 -4.11
C THR A 116 -18.47 -11.80 -3.80
N ALA A 117 -18.16 -13.08 -3.99
CA ALA A 117 -19.08 -14.17 -3.66
C ALA A 117 -19.40 -14.24 -2.15
N ILE A 118 -18.39 -14.09 -1.29
CA ILE A 118 -18.58 -13.99 0.16
C ILE A 118 -19.48 -12.78 0.48
N GLY A 119 -19.20 -11.63 -0.09
CA GLY A 119 -19.98 -10.40 0.11
C GLY A 119 -21.44 -10.56 -0.26
N GLY A 120 -21.75 -11.05 -1.47
CA GLY A 120 -23.10 -11.20 -1.95
C GLY A 120 -23.88 -12.34 -1.29
N TRP A 121 -23.30 -13.54 -1.21
CA TRP A 121 -24.04 -14.72 -0.72
C TRP A 121 -23.98 -14.90 0.78
N TRP A 122 -22.85 -14.56 1.40
CA TRP A 122 -22.66 -14.84 2.83
C TRP A 122 -22.97 -13.62 3.70
N LEU A 123 -22.49 -12.42 3.29
CA LEU A 123 -22.73 -11.19 4.06
C LEU A 123 -24.05 -10.50 3.69
N GLY A 124 -24.68 -10.90 2.58
CA GLY A 124 -25.93 -10.29 2.10
C GLY A 124 -25.80 -8.86 1.61
N LEU A 125 -24.58 -8.47 1.18
CA LEU A 125 -24.33 -7.17 0.56
C LEU A 125 -24.91 -7.13 -0.86
N SER A 126 -25.28 -5.95 -1.36
CA SER A 126 -25.53 -5.76 -2.78
C SER A 126 -24.32 -6.19 -3.61
N TRP A 127 -24.52 -6.72 -4.83
CA TRP A 127 -23.39 -7.19 -5.66
C TRP A 127 -22.40 -6.08 -5.99
N VAL A 128 -22.86 -4.84 -6.09
CA VAL A 128 -22.01 -3.66 -6.29
C VAL A 128 -21.16 -3.40 -5.06
N ALA A 129 -21.76 -3.41 -3.87
CA ALA A 129 -21.03 -3.26 -2.60
C ALA A 129 -20.05 -4.41 -2.36
N ALA A 130 -20.45 -5.65 -2.68
CA ALA A 130 -19.60 -6.82 -2.58
C ALA A 130 -18.38 -6.76 -3.52
N LEU A 131 -18.58 -6.29 -4.76
CA LEU A 131 -17.50 -6.09 -5.72
C LEU A 131 -16.56 -4.95 -5.30
N LEU A 132 -17.11 -3.83 -4.81
CA LEU A 132 -16.31 -2.72 -4.29
C LEU A 132 -15.47 -3.17 -3.08
N LEU A 133 -16.07 -3.92 -2.14
CA LEU A 133 -15.35 -4.54 -1.03
C LEU A 133 -14.20 -5.42 -1.53
N ALA A 134 -14.47 -6.27 -2.51
CA ALA A 134 -13.49 -7.18 -3.08
C ALA A 134 -12.35 -6.44 -3.79
N ALA A 135 -12.68 -5.44 -4.61
CA ALA A 135 -11.69 -4.60 -5.29
C ALA A 135 -10.83 -3.81 -4.31
N SER A 136 -11.44 -3.27 -3.24
CA SER A 136 -10.71 -2.55 -2.18
C SER A 136 -9.79 -3.46 -1.36
N LEU A 137 -10.15 -4.73 -1.18
CA LEU A 137 -9.34 -5.71 -0.48
C LEU A 137 -8.40 -6.51 -1.40
N ALA A 138 -8.39 -6.26 -2.71
CA ALA A 138 -7.52 -6.97 -3.65
C ALA A 138 -6.04 -6.56 -3.55
N PRO A 139 -5.68 -5.26 -3.44
CA PRO A 139 -4.31 -4.83 -3.32
C PRO A 139 -3.65 -5.27 -2.02
N THR A 140 -2.33 -5.44 -2.07
CA THR A 140 -1.49 -5.73 -0.90
C THR A 140 -0.55 -4.58 -0.64
N ASP A 141 -0.33 -4.25 0.61
CA ASP A 141 0.45 -3.09 1.02
C ASP A 141 1.90 -3.51 1.33
N PRO A 142 2.88 -3.02 0.59
CA PRO A 142 4.27 -3.38 0.81
C PRO A 142 4.86 -2.74 2.08
N VAL A 143 4.33 -1.57 2.50
CA VAL A 143 4.93 -0.75 3.56
C VAL A 143 4.76 -1.35 4.94
N LEU A 144 3.64 -2.02 5.15
CA LEU A 144 3.28 -2.58 6.45
C LEU A 144 4.12 -3.79 6.87
N ALA A 145 4.96 -4.31 5.98
CA ALA A 145 5.86 -5.42 6.27
C ALA A 145 7.20 -5.26 5.56
N SER A 146 8.01 -4.34 6.04
CA SER A 146 9.36 -4.09 5.51
C SER A 146 10.24 -5.34 5.41
N ASP A 147 10.09 -6.28 6.34
CA ASP A 147 10.88 -7.53 6.37
C ASP A 147 10.64 -8.47 5.17
N VAL A 148 9.48 -8.37 4.50
CA VAL A 148 9.18 -9.15 3.28
C VAL A 148 9.38 -8.37 2.00
N GLN A 149 9.87 -7.15 2.07
CA GLN A 149 10.25 -6.36 0.91
C GLN A 149 11.69 -6.65 0.47
N VAL A 150 11.95 -6.31 -0.79
CA VAL A 150 13.33 -6.17 -1.26
C VAL A 150 14.01 -5.07 -0.45
N GLY A 151 15.25 -5.30 -0.04
CA GLY A 151 16.06 -4.31 0.67
C GLY A 151 16.39 -3.08 -0.20
N PRO A 152 17.11 -2.09 0.37
CA PRO A 152 17.54 -0.91 -0.37
C PRO A 152 18.30 -1.27 -1.66
N PRO A 153 18.37 -0.35 -2.65
CA PRO A 153 19.15 -0.56 -3.86
C PRO A 153 20.55 -1.09 -3.57
N LYS A 154 20.94 -2.18 -4.24
CA LYS A 154 22.24 -2.86 -4.08
C LYS A 154 22.47 -3.60 -2.75
N SER A 155 21.46 -3.86 -1.96
CA SER A 155 21.61 -4.68 -0.74
C SER A 155 21.88 -6.16 -1.02
N GLY A 156 21.64 -6.64 -2.23
CA GLY A 156 21.79 -8.04 -2.62
C GLY A 156 20.67 -8.97 -2.12
N GLU A 157 19.66 -8.45 -1.47
CA GLU A 157 18.59 -9.22 -0.82
C GLU A 157 17.35 -9.44 -1.72
N GLU A 158 17.54 -9.63 -3.02
CA GLU A 158 16.42 -9.85 -3.98
C GLU A 158 16.18 -11.35 -4.21
N ASP A 159 15.60 -12.04 -3.23
CA ASP A 159 15.11 -13.42 -3.40
C ASP A 159 13.69 -13.45 -4.00
N GLU A 160 13.20 -14.67 -4.36
CA GLU A 160 11.90 -14.85 -5.01
C GLU A 160 10.73 -14.42 -4.11
N VAL A 161 10.83 -14.53 -2.77
CA VAL A 161 9.77 -14.14 -1.84
C VAL A 161 9.69 -12.62 -1.76
N ARG A 162 10.81 -11.97 -1.46
CA ARG A 162 10.88 -10.52 -1.35
C ARG A 162 10.55 -9.85 -2.68
N PHE A 163 11.14 -10.33 -3.77
CA PHE A 163 10.83 -9.82 -5.12
C PHE A 163 9.35 -9.98 -5.47
N GLY A 164 8.80 -11.19 -5.28
CA GLY A 164 7.41 -11.49 -5.63
C GLY A 164 6.42 -10.61 -4.88
N LEU A 165 6.59 -10.46 -3.56
CA LEU A 165 5.70 -9.66 -2.73
C LEU A 165 5.84 -8.14 -2.99
N THR A 166 7.08 -7.64 -3.19
CA THR A 166 7.28 -6.21 -3.49
C THR A 166 6.74 -5.84 -4.88
N SER A 167 7.01 -6.67 -5.88
CA SER A 167 6.56 -6.41 -7.25
C SER A 167 5.05 -6.64 -7.44
N GLU A 168 4.47 -7.62 -6.73
CA GLU A 168 3.02 -7.78 -6.67
C GLU A 168 2.38 -6.53 -6.09
N ALA A 169 2.81 -6.10 -4.92
CA ALA A 169 2.24 -4.98 -4.21
C ALA A 169 2.35 -3.66 -5.02
N GLY A 170 3.47 -3.42 -5.70
CA GLY A 170 3.61 -2.23 -6.54
C GLY A 170 2.73 -2.22 -7.79
N LEU A 171 2.35 -3.38 -8.32
CA LEU A 171 1.50 -3.46 -9.51
C LEU A 171 0.02 -3.67 -9.21
N ASN A 172 -0.31 -4.41 -8.13
CA ASN A 172 -1.71 -4.73 -7.85
C ASN A 172 -2.54 -3.51 -7.48
N ASP A 173 -1.92 -2.46 -6.92
CA ASP A 173 -2.56 -1.16 -6.73
C ASP A 173 -3.05 -0.59 -8.06
N GLY A 174 -2.20 -0.51 -9.08
CA GLY A 174 -2.61 -0.05 -10.41
C GLY A 174 -3.68 -0.95 -11.06
N PHE A 175 -3.58 -2.27 -10.86
CA PHE A 175 -4.52 -3.24 -11.44
C PHE A 175 -5.82 -3.43 -10.63
N ALA A 176 -5.96 -2.83 -9.46
CA ALA A 176 -7.22 -2.81 -8.71
C ALA A 176 -8.24 -1.83 -9.30
N PHE A 177 -7.78 -0.72 -9.88
CA PHE A 177 -8.65 0.30 -10.46
C PHE A 177 -9.69 -0.22 -11.45
N PRO A 178 -9.35 -1.07 -12.45
CA PRO A 178 -10.35 -1.66 -13.33
C PRO A 178 -11.54 -2.29 -12.60
N PHE A 179 -11.30 -2.93 -11.45
CA PHE A 179 -12.36 -3.59 -10.69
C PHE A 179 -13.15 -2.61 -9.81
N VAL A 180 -12.52 -1.55 -9.30
CA VAL A 180 -13.23 -0.46 -8.63
C VAL A 180 -14.11 0.27 -9.64
N HIS A 181 -13.59 0.60 -10.82
CA HIS A 181 -14.36 1.20 -11.91
C HIS A 181 -15.47 0.27 -12.43
N LEU A 182 -15.26 -1.05 -12.37
CA LEU A 182 -16.33 -2.02 -12.68
C LEU A 182 -17.48 -1.92 -11.66
N ALA A 183 -17.17 -1.82 -10.36
CA ALA A 183 -18.19 -1.63 -9.35
C ALA A 183 -18.95 -0.31 -9.56
N ILE A 184 -18.22 0.78 -9.88
CA ILE A 184 -18.81 2.09 -10.18
C ILE A 184 -19.70 2.00 -11.44
N ALA A 185 -19.20 1.40 -12.52
CA ALA A 185 -19.95 1.24 -13.76
C ALA A 185 -21.23 0.43 -13.58
N LEU A 186 -21.18 -0.67 -12.81
CA LEU A 186 -22.34 -1.50 -12.50
C LEU A 186 -23.36 -0.76 -11.60
N GLY A 187 -22.89 0.00 -10.61
CA GLY A 187 -23.75 0.79 -9.75
C GLY A 187 -24.48 1.89 -10.51
N LEU A 188 -23.77 2.63 -11.36
CA LEU A 188 -24.37 3.66 -12.22
C LEU A 188 -25.32 3.04 -13.25
N ALA A 189 -24.96 1.93 -13.88
CA ALA A 189 -25.84 1.24 -14.82
C ALA A 189 -27.15 0.74 -14.18
N ALA A 190 -27.09 0.33 -12.92
CA ALA A 190 -28.29 -0.08 -12.18
C ALA A 190 -29.30 1.05 -11.98
N THR A 191 -28.83 2.31 -11.92
CA THR A 191 -29.70 3.50 -11.74
C THR A 191 -30.07 4.18 -13.06
N THR A 192 -29.14 4.22 -14.04
CA THR A 192 -29.34 4.93 -15.31
C THR A 192 -29.83 4.03 -16.45
N GLY A 193 -29.56 2.72 -16.37
CA GLY A 193 -29.84 1.76 -17.45
C GLY A 193 -28.89 1.87 -18.63
N GLU A 194 -27.83 2.66 -18.55
CA GLU A 194 -26.87 2.84 -19.64
C GLU A 194 -25.94 1.64 -19.83
N PRO A 195 -25.51 1.35 -21.07
CA PRO A 195 -24.58 0.26 -21.35
C PRO A 195 -23.19 0.60 -20.84
N TRP A 196 -22.66 -0.19 -19.93
CA TRP A 196 -21.39 0.05 -19.24
C TRP A 196 -20.19 -0.76 -19.80
N ALA A 197 -20.45 -1.96 -20.36
CA ALA A 197 -19.40 -2.96 -20.58
C ALA A 197 -18.33 -2.50 -21.59
N ALA A 198 -18.76 -1.91 -22.72
CA ALA A 198 -17.82 -1.45 -23.75
C ALA A 198 -16.96 -0.27 -23.26
N GLN A 199 -17.56 0.68 -22.55
CA GLN A 199 -16.85 1.82 -21.98
C GLN A 199 -15.85 1.34 -20.92
N TRP A 200 -16.26 0.49 -20.01
CA TRP A 200 -15.39 -0.07 -18.99
C TRP A 200 -14.19 -0.81 -19.62
N LEU A 201 -14.44 -1.71 -20.61
CA LEU A 201 -13.37 -2.49 -21.22
C LEU A 201 -12.39 -1.63 -22.02
N LEU A 202 -12.91 -0.76 -22.89
CA LEU A 202 -12.07 0.01 -23.81
C LEU A 202 -11.36 1.16 -23.09
N TYR A 203 -12.03 1.82 -22.15
CA TYR A 203 -11.49 2.98 -21.45
C TYR A 203 -10.77 2.57 -20.16
N ASN A 204 -11.48 2.01 -19.17
CA ASN A 204 -10.88 1.73 -17.87
C ASN A 204 -9.91 0.53 -17.87
N VAL A 205 -10.07 -0.46 -18.75
CA VAL A 205 -9.12 -1.58 -18.80
C VAL A 205 -8.02 -1.33 -19.83
N LEU A 206 -8.36 -1.00 -21.08
CA LEU A 206 -7.34 -0.92 -22.14
C LEU A 206 -6.63 0.44 -22.16
N TRP A 207 -7.38 1.56 -22.22
CA TRP A 207 -6.78 2.87 -22.35
C TRP A 207 -6.03 3.29 -21.09
N GLU A 208 -6.66 3.29 -19.93
CA GLU A 208 -6.06 3.80 -18.71
C GLU A 208 -4.84 3.02 -18.26
N ILE A 209 -4.84 1.68 -18.46
CA ILE A 209 -3.65 0.85 -18.20
C ILE A 209 -2.53 1.18 -19.21
N PHE A 210 -2.84 1.18 -20.51
CA PHE A 210 -1.83 1.44 -21.54
C PHE A 210 -1.23 2.83 -21.39
N ALA A 211 -2.07 3.86 -21.25
CA ALA A 211 -1.63 5.25 -21.11
C ALA A 211 -0.86 5.48 -19.80
N GLY A 212 -1.27 4.84 -18.69
CA GLY A 212 -0.56 4.89 -17.43
C GLY A 212 0.85 4.28 -17.52
N VAL A 213 0.99 3.12 -18.15
CA VAL A 213 2.30 2.49 -18.39
C VAL A 213 3.17 3.34 -19.30
N LEU A 214 2.62 3.83 -20.40
CA LEU A 214 3.37 4.64 -21.38
C LEU A 214 3.79 5.98 -20.76
N GLY A 215 2.86 6.68 -20.08
CA GLY A 215 3.13 7.95 -19.39
C GLY A 215 4.19 7.80 -18.32
N GLY A 216 4.07 6.78 -17.47
CA GLY A 216 5.08 6.48 -16.45
C GLY A 216 6.44 6.15 -17.05
N TRP A 217 6.50 5.39 -18.14
CA TRP A 217 7.76 5.12 -18.84
C TRP A 217 8.39 6.38 -19.42
N LEU A 218 7.62 7.25 -20.06
CA LEU A 218 8.11 8.52 -20.63
C LEU A 218 8.66 9.44 -19.54
N ILE A 219 7.90 9.63 -18.46
CA ILE A 219 8.29 10.49 -17.34
C ILE A 219 9.53 9.92 -16.63
N GLY A 220 9.56 8.61 -16.36
CA GLY A 220 10.72 7.95 -15.76
C GLY A 220 11.97 8.07 -16.62
N ARG A 221 11.83 7.99 -17.96
CA ARG A 221 12.93 8.19 -18.90
C ARG A 221 13.41 9.65 -18.92
N LEU A 222 12.48 10.61 -18.88
CA LEU A 222 12.81 12.03 -18.80
C LEU A 222 13.58 12.36 -17.52
N PHE A 223 13.06 11.94 -16.37
CA PHE A 223 13.75 12.15 -15.09
C PHE A 223 15.08 11.41 -15.00
N GLY A 224 15.17 10.20 -15.54
CA GLY A 224 16.43 9.47 -15.65
C GLY A 224 17.47 10.19 -16.50
N TRP A 225 17.05 10.78 -17.62
CA TRP A 225 17.94 11.60 -18.46
C TRP A 225 18.38 12.88 -17.73
N LEU A 226 17.45 13.62 -17.14
CA LEU A 226 17.76 14.83 -16.36
C LEU A 226 18.68 14.55 -15.17
N THR A 227 18.54 13.40 -14.54
CA THR A 227 19.31 13.05 -13.34
C THR A 227 20.72 12.61 -13.68
N PHE A 228 20.92 11.84 -14.75
CA PHE A 228 22.19 11.14 -14.98
C PHE A 228 22.95 11.56 -16.26
N HIS A 229 22.28 12.14 -17.28
CA HIS A 229 22.86 12.36 -18.60
C HIS A 229 23.05 13.82 -18.99
N VAL A 230 22.44 14.77 -18.29
CA VAL A 230 22.64 16.21 -18.49
C VAL A 230 24.10 16.58 -18.13
N PRO A 231 24.70 17.67 -18.73
CA PRO A 231 26.08 18.10 -18.44
C PRO A 231 26.37 18.20 -16.94
N ALA A 232 27.63 17.90 -16.59
CA ALA A 232 28.04 17.65 -15.21
C ALA A 232 27.69 18.77 -14.22
N ASP A 233 27.62 20.00 -14.68
CA ASP A 233 27.36 21.18 -13.82
C ASP A 233 25.89 21.36 -13.45
N THR A 234 24.96 20.75 -14.21
CA THR A 234 23.50 20.88 -14.04
C THR A 234 22.80 19.56 -13.72
N ARG A 235 23.55 18.47 -13.48
CA ARG A 235 22.96 17.15 -13.16
C ARG A 235 22.22 17.17 -11.83
N LEU A 236 20.97 16.70 -11.85
CA LEU A 236 20.18 16.57 -10.63
C LEU A 236 20.80 15.61 -9.60
N SER A 237 21.56 14.61 -10.04
CA SER A 237 22.27 13.68 -9.13
C SER A 237 23.34 14.38 -8.25
N LYS A 238 23.73 15.62 -8.56
CA LYS A 238 24.64 16.41 -7.72
C LYS A 238 23.96 17.12 -6.56
N THR A 239 22.64 17.26 -6.56
CA THR A 239 21.90 17.87 -5.45
C THR A 239 22.04 17.07 -4.17
N GLY A 240 22.15 15.73 -4.28
CA GLY A 240 22.40 14.83 -3.15
C GLY A 240 21.24 14.65 -2.17
N ASP A 241 20.07 15.25 -2.43
CA ASP A 241 18.97 15.33 -1.47
C ASP A 241 17.80 14.36 -1.74
N GLY A 242 17.81 13.61 -2.83
CA GLY A 242 16.78 12.63 -3.16
C GLY A 242 15.38 13.19 -3.48
N LEU A 243 15.16 14.52 -3.41
CA LEU A 243 13.88 15.19 -3.69
C LEU A 243 13.34 14.90 -5.09
N ILE A 244 14.21 14.47 -6.00
CA ILE A 244 13.88 14.12 -7.37
C ILE A 244 12.86 12.97 -7.42
N ALA A 245 12.96 11.98 -6.52
CA ALA A 245 12.00 10.89 -6.46
C ALA A 245 10.61 11.39 -6.07
N ILE A 246 10.51 12.26 -5.08
CA ILE A 246 9.24 12.87 -4.67
C ILE A 246 8.66 13.77 -5.79
N SER A 247 9.50 14.56 -6.44
CA SER A 247 9.10 15.36 -7.60
C SER A 247 8.57 14.48 -8.74
N ALA A 248 9.30 13.41 -9.09
CA ALA A 248 8.89 12.46 -10.11
C ALA A 248 7.56 11.76 -9.73
N THR A 249 7.34 11.47 -8.45
CA THR A 249 6.08 10.90 -7.94
C THR A 249 4.90 11.81 -8.25
N PHE A 250 4.96 13.06 -7.78
CA PHE A 250 3.84 13.99 -7.95
C PHE A 250 3.61 14.39 -9.40
N ILE A 251 4.68 14.60 -10.19
CA ILE A 251 4.55 14.93 -11.61
C ILE A 251 3.98 13.73 -12.39
N SER A 252 4.46 12.52 -12.12
CA SER A 252 3.94 11.32 -12.80
C SER A 252 2.47 11.08 -12.48
N TYR A 253 2.11 11.20 -11.21
CA TYR A 253 0.73 11.09 -10.78
C TYR A 253 -0.14 12.18 -11.39
N GLY A 254 0.22 13.44 -11.21
CA GLY A 254 -0.57 14.57 -11.69
C GLY A 254 -0.75 14.60 -13.21
N VAL A 255 0.30 14.28 -13.97
CA VAL A 255 0.18 14.18 -15.44
C VAL A 255 -0.73 13.02 -15.84
N ALA A 256 -0.64 11.88 -15.16
CA ALA A 256 -1.50 10.73 -15.43
C ALA A 256 -2.98 11.05 -15.16
N GLU A 257 -3.29 11.72 -14.05
CA GLU A 257 -4.65 12.14 -13.71
C GLU A 257 -5.20 13.18 -14.71
N ILE A 258 -4.38 14.16 -15.13
CA ILE A 258 -4.77 15.15 -16.16
C ILE A 258 -5.08 14.48 -17.50
N LEU A 259 -4.37 13.41 -17.84
CA LEU A 259 -4.57 12.62 -19.07
C LEU A 259 -5.62 11.52 -18.90
N HIS A 260 -6.29 11.47 -17.75
CA HIS A 260 -7.26 10.43 -17.40
C HIS A 260 -6.72 9.01 -17.64
N CYS A 261 -5.61 8.69 -16.97
CA CYS A 261 -5.03 7.34 -16.96
C CYS A 261 -4.55 6.98 -15.55
N TYR A 262 -4.30 5.70 -15.28
CA TYR A 262 -4.01 5.22 -13.92
C TYR A 262 -2.71 5.80 -13.35
N GLY A 263 -2.83 6.80 -12.47
CA GLY A 263 -1.73 7.50 -11.83
C GLY A 263 -0.85 6.59 -10.99
N PHE A 264 -1.42 5.63 -10.28
CA PHE A 264 -0.66 4.66 -9.47
C PHE A 264 0.27 3.79 -10.33
N LEU A 265 -0.25 3.31 -11.45
CA LEU A 265 0.54 2.53 -12.40
C LEU A 265 1.64 3.39 -13.03
N ALA A 266 1.31 4.64 -13.38
CA ALA A 266 2.28 5.59 -13.93
C ALA A 266 3.43 5.85 -12.94
N VAL A 267 3.14 6.09 -11.66
CA VAL A 267 4.16 6.31 -10.62
C VAL A 267 5.07 5.08 -10.46
N PHE A 268 4.50 3.89 -10.36
CA PHE A 268 5.30 2.67 -10.22
C PHE A 268 6.20 2.41 -11.43
N VAL A 269 5.68 2.59 -12.66
CA VAL A 269 6.47 2.46 -13.90
C VAL A 269 7.53 3.55 -14.00
N THR A 270 7.22 4.79 -13.54
CA THR A 270 8.21 5.88 -13.42
C THR A 270 9.36 5.46 -12.52
N ALA A 271 9.07 4.93 -11.33
CA ALA A 271 10.08 4.48 -10.39
C ALA A 271 10.98 3.39 -10.97
N LEU A 272 10.38 2.37 -11.59
CA LEU A 272 11.12 1.29 -12.26
C LEU A 272 12.01 1.81 -13.39
N THR A 273 11.53 2.77 -14.17
CA THR A 273 12.26 3.33 -15.31
C THR A 273 13.38 4.24 -14.84
N LEU A 274 13.13 5.10 -13.85
CA LEU A 274 14.13 5.95 -13.23
C LEU A 274 15.26 5.12 -12.61
N ARG A 275 14.93 4.10 -11.81
CA ARG A 275 15.90 3.17 -11.20
C ARG A 275 16.80 2.50 -12.24
N ARG A 276 16.28 2.17 -13.40
CA ARG A 276 17.03 1.52 -14.48
C ARG A 276 17.91 2.44 -15.30
N SER A 277 17.68 3.74 -15.28
CA SER A 277 18.44 4.69 -16.09
C SER A 277 19.93 4.68 -15.76
N HIS A 278 20.29 4.45 -14.49
CA HIS A 278 21.68 4.31 -14.06
C HIS A 278 21.80 3.47 -12.78
N ARG A 279 21.67 2.14 -12.93
CA ARG A 279 21.54 1.17 -11.82
C ARG A 279 22.63 1.28 -10.76
N ASP A 280 23.86 1.59 -11.17
CA ASP A 280 25.03 1.56 -10.30
C ASP A 280 25.35 2.89 -9.64
N HIS A 281 24.55 3.93 -9.86
CA HIS A 281 24.80 5.24 -9.28
C HIS A 281 24.32 5.30 -7.82
N GLU A 282 25.14 5.85 -6.91
CA GLU A 282 24.81 5.96 -5.47
C GLU A 282 23.58 6.81 -5.18
N PHE A 283 23.29 7.75 -6.07
CA PHE A 283 22.12 8.63 -5.96
C PHE A 283 20.78 7.87 -5.89
N ASN A 284 20.70 6.66 -6.46
CA ASN A 284 19.52 5.81 -6.32
C ASN A 284 19.21 5.47 -4.85
N ARG A 285 20.25 5.29 -4.03
CA ARG A 285 20.08 5.06 -2.60
C ARG A 285 19.56 6.30 -1.90
N GLN A 286 20.07 7.49 -2.23
CA GLN A 286 19.58 8.76 -1.67
C GLN A 286 18.12 9.02 -2.00
N MET A 287 17.72 8.77 -3.27
CA MET A 287 16.31 8.87 -3.69
C MET A 287 15.43 7.90 -2.90
N HIS A 288 15.88 6.65 -2.75
CA HIS A 288 15.16 5.64 -1.99
C HIS A 288 15.04 6.04 -0.51
N ASP A 289 16.14 6.41 0.14
CA ASP A 289 16.18 6.70 1.57
C ASP A 289 15.26 7.88 1.94
N LEU A 290 15.24 8.94 1.12
CA LEU A 290 14.30 10.06 1.33
C LEU A 290 12.85 9.64 1.11
N THR A 291 12.57 8.89 0.04
CA THR A 291 11.21 8.40 -0.24
C THR A 291 10.71 7.53 0.90
N GLU A 292 11.55 6.61 1.40
CA GLU A 292 11.22 5.74 2.53
C GLU A 292 10.94 6.53 3.83
N GLN A 293 11.71 7.60 4.09
CA GLN A 293 11.46 8.45 5.27
C GLN A 293 10.12 9.16 5.18
N VAL A 294 9.78 9.74 4.01
CA VAL A 294 8.49 10.42 3.80
C VAL A 294 7.33 9.43 3.84
N GLU A 295 7.48 8.29 3.19
CA GLU A 295 6.53 7.17 3.20
C GLU A 295 6.23 6.72 4.64
N ARG A 296 7.27 6.47 5.42
CA ARG A 296 7.16 6.03 6.81
C ARG A 296 6.43 7.07 7.67
N LEU A 297 6.77 8.36 7.51
CA LEU A 297 6.11 9.43 8.22
C LEU A 297 4.61 9.50 7.88
N ALA A 298 4.27 9.51 6.60
CA ALA A 298 2.89 9.58 6.13
C ALA A 298 2.08 8.35 6.59
N MET A 299 2.66 7.16 6.50
CA MET A 299 2.07 5.92 6.98
C MET A 299 1.78 5.94 8.47
N MET A 300 2.72 6.45 9.30
CA MET A 300 2.51 6.52 10.74
C MET A 300 1.39 7.47 11.12
N VAL A 301 1.29 8.63 10.45
CA VAL A 301 0.14 9.54 10.64
C VAL A 301 -1.17 8.82 10.33
N LEU A 302 -1.22 8.08 9.21
CA LEU A 302 -2.42 7.34 8.82
C LEU A 302 -2.81 6.27 9.85
N LEU A 303 -1.84 5.48 10.32
CA LEU A 303 -2.09 4.42 11.30
C LEU A 303 -2.52 4.98 12.65
N LEU A 304 -2.00 6.15 13.03
CA LEU A 304 -2.42 6.87 14.22
C LEU A 304 -3.89 7.34 14.07
N LEU A 305 -4.25 7.92 12.93
CA LEU A 305 -5.64 8.30 12.62
C LEU A 305 -6.54 7.06 12.57
N PHE A 306 -6.07 5.95 12.03
CA PHE A 306 -6.80 4.68 12.05
C PHE A 306 -7.05 4.20 13.49
N GLY A 307 -6.06 4.30 14.40
CA GLY A 307 -6.26 4.05 15.82
C GLY A 307 -7.35 4.94 16.43
N GLY A 308 -7.39 6.22 16.04
CA GLY A 308 -8.46 7.16 16.39
C GLY A 308 -9.83 6.76 15.82
N ALA A 309 -9.87 6.28 14.58
CA ALA A 309 -11.11 5.79 13.95
C ALA A 309 -11.67 4.55 14.68
N LEU A 310 -10.79 3.66 15.17
CA LEU A 310 -11.19 2.51 15.99
C LEU A 310 -11.91 2.95 17.27
N VAL A 311 -11.34 3.90 18.00
CA VAL A 311 -11.95 4.48 19.22
C VAL A 311 -13.23 5.24 18.89
N SER A 312 -13.29 5.90 17.75
CA SER A 312 -14.45 6.66 17.30
C SER A 312 -15.61 5.79 16.80
N GLY A 313 -15.42 4.45 16.76
CA GLY A 313 -16.48 3.50 16.49
C GLY A 313 -16.60 3.08 15.02
N VAL A 314 -15.53 3.15 14.21
CA VAL A 314 -15.56 2.66 12.82
C VAL A 314 -15.98 1.19 12.73
N LEU A 315 -15.75 0.38 13.77
CA LEU A 315 -16.12 -1.04 13.83
C LEU A 315 -17.53 -1.30 14.39
N LEU A 316 -18.28 -0.28 14.82
CA LEU A 316 -19.62 -0.47 15.39
C LEU A 316 -20.63 -1.13 14.44
N PRO A 317 -20.61 -0.90 13.11
CA PRO A 317 -21.53 -1.55 12.19
C PRO A 317 -21.29 -3.04 11.95
N LEU A 318 -20.20 -3.64 12.52
CA LEU A 318 -19.85 -5.04 12.31
C LEU A 318 -20.90 -6.00 12.89
N GLN A 319 -21.16 -7.04 12.12
CA GLN A 319 -21.89 -8.22 12.54
C GLN A 319 -20.91 -9.38 12.78
N TRP A 320 -21.29 -10.40 13.54
CA TRP A 320 -20.44 -11.57 13.78
C TRP A 320 -20.04 -12.31 12.50
N ILE A 321 -20.92 -12.29 11.52
CA ILE A 321 -20.66 -12.89 10.21
C ILE A 321 -19.56 -12.17 9.46
N ASP A 322 -19.41 -10.84 9.63
CA ASP A 322 -18.36 -10.02 9.02
C ASP A 322 -16.98 -10.40 9.61
N VAL A 323 -16.95 -10.68 10.92
CA VAL A 323 -15.71 -11.15 11.59
C VAL A 323 -15.28 -12.51 11.03
N ALA A 324 -16.22 -13.44 10.88
CA ALA A 324 -15.92 -14.74 10.28
C ALA A 324 -15.45 -14.59 8.82
N ALA A 325 -16.09 -13.73 8.04
CA ALA A 325 -15.68 -13.45 6.67
C ALA A 325 -14.26 -12.81 6.60
N ALA A 326 -13.94 -11.85 7.47
CA ALA A 326 -12.59 -11.27 7.54
C ALA A 326 -11.51 -12.33 7.80
N ILE A 327 -11.76 -13.26 8.71
CA ILE A 327 -10.85 -14.38 9.00
C ILE A 327 -10.70 -15.28 7.76
N VAL A 328 -11.79 -15.62 7.08
CA VAL A 328 -11.76 -16.45 5.86
C VAL A 328 -11.01 -15.75 4.73
N ILE A 329 -11.23 -14.44 4.54
CA ILE A 329 -10.54 -13.63 3.53
C ILE A 329 -9.02 -13.69 3.75
N LEU A 330 -8.56 -13.49 4.98
CA LEU A 330 -7.14 -13.45 5.31
C LEU A 330 -6.47 -14.83 5.32
N LEU A 331 -7.11 -15.82 5.93
CA LEU A 331 -6.48 -17.12 6.20
C LEU A 331 -6.80 -18.20 5.16
N VAL A 332 -7.82 -17.99 4.31
CA VAL A 332 -8.24 -19.00 3.31
C VAL A 332 -8.13 -18.43 1.90
N VAL A 333 -8.82 -17.33 1.60
CA VAL A 333 -8.92 -16.81 0.22
C VAL A 333 -7.55 -16.45 -0.33
N ARG A 334 -6.78 -15.65 0.41
CA ARG A 334 -5.44 -15.21 -0.03
C ARG A 334 -4.45 -16.38 -0.14
N PRO A 335 -4.28 -17.24 0.89
CA PRO A 335 -3.36 -18.38 0.80
C PRO A 335 -3.73 -19.37 -0.30
N LEU A 336 -5.00 -19.71 -0.47
CA LEU A 336 -5.42 -20.63 -1.54
C LEU A 336 -5.18 -20.04 -2.93
N GLY A 337 -5.56 -18.78 -3.15
CA GLY A 337 -5.30 -18.08 -4.41
C GLY A 337 -3.81 -18.05 -4.76
N GLY A 338 -2.96 -17.74 -3.77
CA GLY A 338 -1.51 -17.73 -3.94
C GLY A 338 -0.93 -19.11 -4.24
N LEU A 339 -1.37 -20.17 -3.54
CA LEU A 339 -0.92 -21.54 -3.81
C LEU A 339 -1.35 -22.04 -5.20
N ILE A 340 -2.56 -21.68 -5.64
CA ILE A 340 -3.05 -22.00 -6.99
C ILE A 340 -2.17 -21.30 -8.04
N ALA A 341 -1.90 -20.02 -7.89
CA ALA A 341 -1.07 -19.24 -8.80
C ALA A 341 0.35 -19.79 -8.89
N LEU A 342 0.91 -20.27 -7.78
CA LEU A 342 2.27 -20.77 -7.71
C LEU A 342 2.40 -22.28 -8.02
N LYS A 343 1.33 -22.94 -8.45
CA LYS A 343 1.38 -24.34 -8.91
C LYS A 343 2.27 -24.43 -10.18
N GLY A 344 3.30 -25.28 -10.11
CA GLY A 344 4.29 -25.41 -11.22
C GLY A 344 5.36 -24.31 -11.25
N PHE A 345 5.33 -23.30 -10.38
CA PHE A 345 6.41 -22.32 -10.27
C PHE A 345 7.66 -22.96 -9.65
N ARG A 346 8.85 -22.55 -10.12
CA ARG A 346 10.14 -23.07 -9.66
C ARG A 346 10.59 -22.34 -8.37
N ALA A 347 10.03 -22.72 -7.24
CA ALA A 347 10.42 -22.27 -5.91
C ALA A 347 10.20 -23.40 -4.91
N SER A 348 10.85 -23.33 -3.76
CA SER A 348 10.65 -24.29 -2.68
C SER A 348 9.22 -24.22 -2.11
N GLN A 349 8.73 -25.29 -1.49
CA GLN A 349 7.40 -25.27 -0.89
C GLN A 349 7.28 -24.25 0.27
N SER A 350 8.38 -23.98 0.96
CA SER A 350 8.44 -22.93 1.99
C SER A 350 8.28 -21.54 1.41
N GLU A 351 8.97 -21.22 0.32
CA GLU A 351 8.83 -19.94 -0.38
C GLU A 351 7.41 -19.75 -0.91
N LYS A 352 6.83 -20.78 -1.57
CA LYS A 352 5.44 -20.72 -2.07
C LYS A 352 4.42 -20.44 -0.97
N ARG A 353 4.58 -21.08 0.20
CA ARG A 353 3.70 -20.85 1.36
C ARG A 353 3.86 -19.46 1.91
N MET A 354 5.10 -18.91 1.97
CA MET A 354 5.37 -17.56 2.40
C MET A 354 4.70 -16.54 1.46
N ILE A 355 4.93 -16.65 0.15
CA ILE A 355 4.33 -15.77 -0.85
C ILE A 355 2.80 -15.83 -0.81
N ALA A 356 2.23 -17.02 -0.69
CA ALA A 356 0.79 -17.19 -0.61
C ALA A 356 0.18 -16.62 0.67
N PHE A 357 0.89 -16.72 1.80
CA PHE A 357 0.41 -16.24 3.09
C PHE A 357 0.54 -14.72 3.25
N PHE A 358 1.70 -14.14 2.91
CA PHE A 358 1.94 -12.71 3.08
C PHE A 358 1.28 -11.88 1.99
N GLY A 359 0.03 -11.54 2.20
CA GLY A 359 -0.73 -10.59 1.37
C GLY A 359 -1.35 -9.53 2.28
N ILE A 360 -0.52 -8.62 2.79
CA ILE A 360 -0.89 -7.67 3.83
C ILE A 360 -1.87 -6.65 3.26
N ARG A 361 -2.99 -6.44 3.94
CA ARG A 361 -4.00 -5.44 3.58
C ARG A 361 -3.78 -4.19 4.43
N GLY A 362 -3.82 -3.02 3.79
CA GLY A 362 -3.51 -1.76 4.46
C GLY A 362 -4.08 -0.54 3.78
N VAL A 363 -3.22 0.45 3.52
CA VAL A 363 -3.61 1.79 3.07
C VAL A 363 -4.30 1.78 1.71
N GLY A 364 -3.85 0.98 0.76
CA GLY A 364 -4.50 0.82 -0.53
C GLY A 364 -5.98 0.44 -0.36
N SER A 365 -6.30 -0.46 0.59
CA SER A 365 -7.68 -0.84 0.86
C SER A 365 -8.55 0.33 1.33
N PHE A 366 -8.01 1.24 2.14
CA PHE A 366 -8.71 2.45 2.57
C PHE A 366 -8.93 3.42 1.42
N TYR A 367 -7.92 3.61 0.58
CA TYR A 367 -8.02 4.48 -0.60
C TYR A 367 -9.10 4.00 -1.57
N TYR A 368 -9.06 2.73 -2.00
CA TYR A 368 -10.03 2.22 -2.98
C TYR A 368 -11.44 2.21 -2.47
N LEU A 369 -11.64 1.96 -1.16
CA LEU A 369 -12.97 2.06 -0.56
C LEU A 369 -13.43 3.52 -0.50
N ALA A 370 -12.57 4.47 -0.09
CA ALA A 370 -12.89 5.90 -0.07
C ALA A 370 -13.25 6.39 -1.48
N TYR A 371 -12.40 6.09 -2.47
CA TYR A 371 -12.64 6.44 -3.86
C TYR A 371 -13.98 5.88 -4.38
N GLY A 372 -14.24 4.60 -4.16
CA GLY A 372 -15.49 3.97 -4.61
C GLY A 372 -16.73 4.58 -3.97
N LEU A 373 -16.69 4.84 -2.65
CA LEU A 373 -17.82 5.43 -1.92
C LEU A 373 -18.02 6.93 -2.23
N ASN A 374 -16.99 7.64 -2.66
CA ASN A 374 -17.12 9.03 -3.11
C ASN A 374 -17.71 9.13 -4.54
N HIS A 375 -17.70 8.04 -5.30
CA HIS A 375 -18.25 7.98 -6.66
C HIS A 375 -19.55 7.17 -6.77
N LEU A 376 -19.98 6.51 -5.68
CA LEU A 376 -21.20 5.70 -5.62
C LEU A 376 -21.93 5.92 -4.30
N GLU A 377 -23.21 6.16 -4.37
CA GLU A 377 -24.08 6.10 -3.21
C GLU A 377 -24.39 4.62 -2.87
N ILE A 378 -23.86 4.14 -1.77
CA ILE A 378 -24.02 2.77 -1.27
C ILE A 378 -24.53 2.84 0.17
N ASP A 379 -25.72 2.29 0.43
CA ASP A 379 -26.33 2.28 1.78
C ASP A 379 -25.46 1.55 2.81
N GLU A 380 -24.75 0.50 2.37
CA GLU A 380 -23.86 -0.32 3.22
C GLU A 380 -22.49 0.33 3.51
N GLY A 381 -22.24 1.57 3.10
CA GLY A 381 -20.94 2.23 3.18
C GLY A 381 -20.29 2.18 4.57
N ALA A 382 -21.07 2.39 5.64
CA ALA A 382 -20.60 2.28 7.01
C ALA A 382 -20.12 0.85 7.37
N ARG A 383 -20.86 -0.17 6.91
CA ARG A 383 -20.50 -1.57 7.12
C ARG A 383 -19.29 -1.97 6.29
N LEU A 384 -19.16 -1.45 5.07
CA LEU A 384 -17.96 -1.66 4.25
C LEU A 384 -16.70 -1.10 4.93
N TRP A 385 -16.76 0.11 5.50
CA TRP A 385 -15.68 0.68 6.28
C TRP A 385 -15.33 -0.17 7.50
N ALA A 386 -16.34 -0.69 8.19
CA ALA A 386 -16.12 -1.57 9.33
C ALA A 386 -15.43 -2.89 8.93
N ILE A 387 -15.84 -3.52 7.82
CA ILE A 387 -15.23 -4.76 7.32
C ILE A 387 -13.79 -4.51 6.86
N VAL A 388 -13.56 -3.49 6.03
CA VAL A 388 -12.20 -3.15 5.54
C VAL A 388 -11.29 -2.77 6.71
N GLY A 389 -11.79 -1.97 7.67
CA GLY A 389 -11.06 -1.63 8.89
C GLY A 389 -10.68 -2.86 9.72
N LEU A 390 -11.62 -3.80 9.89
CA LEU A 390 -11.33 -5.06 10.60
C LEU A 390 -10.30 -5.91 9.87
N VAL A 391 -10.46 -6.09 8.54
CA VAL A 391 -9.50 -6.87 7.73
C VAL A 391 -8.11 -6.25 7.79
N ALA A 392 -7.99 -4.92 7.67
CA ALA A 392 -6.72 -4.22 7.78
C ALA A 392 -6.10 -4.39 9.18
N LEU A 393 -6.89 -4.20 10.25
CA LEU A 393 -6.43 -4.39 11.64
C LEU A 393 -5.92 -5.80 11.88
N LEU A 394 -6.71 -6.81 11.52
CA LEU A 394 -6.33 -8.22 11.66
C LEU A 394 -5.09 -8.56 10.81
N SER A 395 -5.03 -8.03 9.60
CA SER A 395 -3.88 -8.20 8.70
C SER A 395 -2.60 -7.61 9.30
N ILE A 396 -2.66 -6.37 9.81
CA ILE A 396 -1.53 -5.69 10.43
C ILE A 396 -1.06 -6.46 11.69
N LEU A 397 -1.97 -6.91 12.54
CA LEU A 397 -1.64 -7.68 13.73
C LEU A 397 -1.04 -9.04 13.38
N LEU A 398 -1.71 -9.80 12.50
CA LEU A 398 -1.28 -11.14 12.12
C LEU A 398 0.09 -11.13 11.45
N HIS A 399 0.23 -10.34 10.40
CA HIS A 399 1.46 -10.29 9.62
C HIS A 399 2.56 -9.54 10.38
N GLY A 400 2.25 -8.45 11.09
CA GLY A 400 3.22 -7.72 11.89
C GLY A 400 3.89 -8.55 12.99
N LEU A 401 3.19 -9.58 13.52
CA LEU A 401 3.74 -10.51 14.52
C LEU A 401 4.46 -11.71 13.88
N THR A 402 4.06 -12.10 12.66
CA THR A 402 4.54 -13.36 12.03
C THR A 402 5.64 -13.16 11.01
N VAL A 403 5.76 -11.98 10.41
CA VAL A 403 6.71 -11.69 9.31
C VAL A 403 8.16 -11.94 9.73
N THR A 404 8.65 -11.26 10.75
CA THR A 404 10.05 -11.34 11.18
C THR A 404 10.48 -12.77 11.54
N PRO A 405 9.75 -13.53 12.39
CA PRO A 405 10.12 -14.91 12.70
C PRO A 405 10.05 -15.84 11.49
N ALA A 406 9.06 -15.63 10.60
CA ALA A 406 8.90 -16.45 9.41
C ALA A 406 10.05 -16.23 8.41
N MET A 407 10.43 -14.97 8.15
CA MET A 407 11.54 -14.64 7.26
C MET A 407 12.89 -15.11 7.81
N ARG A 408 13.15 -14.93 9.11
CA ARG A 408 14.35 -15.48 9.75
C ARG A 408 14.45 -17.00 9.62
N MET A 409 13.33 -17.71 9.77
CA MET A 409 13.29 -19.15 9.56
C MET A 409 13.58 -19.54 8.11
N LEU A 410 13.04 -18.79 7.13
CA LEU A 410 13.30 -18.98 5.71
C LEU A 410 14.78 -18.76 5.38
N ASP A 411 15.36 -17.65 5.82
CA ASP A 411 16.76 -17.29 5.56
C ASP A 411 17.73 -18.33 6.14
N ARG A 412 17.48 -18.81 7.35
CA ARG A 412 18.26 -19.93 7.96
C ARG A 412 18.18 -21.21 7.13
N ARG A 413 17.01 -21.56 6.59
CA ARG A 413 16.84 -22.76 5.74
C ARG A 413 17.60 -22.67 4.41
N HIS A 414 17.81 -21.45 3.91
CA HIS A 414 18.56 -21.21 2.66
C HIS A 414 20.03 -20.84 2.91
N GLY A 415 20.52 -20.97 4.16
CA GLY A 415 21.92 -20.64 4.51
C GLY A 415 22.23 -19.14 4.43
N ARG A 416 21.22 -18.28 4.41
CA ARG A 416 21.37 -16.83 4.45
C ARG A 416 21.54 -16.38 5.90
N ASN A 417 22.39 -15.37 6.15
CA ASN A 417 22.55 -14.81 7.48
C ASN A 417 21.38 -13.84 7.77
N PRO A 418 20.44 -14.17 8.65
CA PRO A 418 19.28 -13.31 8.93
C PRO A 418 19.66 -11.96 9.59
N ASP A 419 20.88 -11.86 10.12
CA ASP A 419 21.39 -10.65 10.78
C ASP A 419 22.51 -9.96 9.92
N GLY A 420 22.71 -10.40 8.68
CA GLY A 420 23.87 -10.04 7.84
C GLY A 420 23.87 -8.63 7.26
N ALA A 421 22.78 -7.90 7.32
CA ALA A 421 22.71 -6.53 6.81
C ALA A 421 23.28 -5.47 7.77
N ASP A 422 23.65 -5.81 9.01
CA ASP A 422 24.00 -4.84 10.06
C ASP A 422 25.50 -4.82 10.45
N ARG A 423 26.41 -5.42 9.65
CA ARG A 423 27.86 -5.42 9.95
C ARG A 423 28.72 -4.46 9.15
N SER A 424 28.12 -3.52 8.43
CA SER A 424 28.88 -2.51 7.67
C SER A 424 28.46 -1.08 7.99
N ILE A 425 28.39 -0.74 9.28
CA ILE A 425 28.48 0.66 9.73
C ILE A 425 29.65 0.70 10.69
N PRO A 426 30.79 1.34 10.31
CA PRO A 426 31.85 1.67 11.25
C PRO A 426 31.41 2.76 12.22
#